data_777ae5505f5dc4fbc3b2594e026d863a
#
_entry.id   777ae5505f5dc4fbc3b2594e026d863a
#
_cell.length_a   1.000
_cell.length_b   1.000
_cell.length_c   1.000
_cell.angle_alpha   90.00
_cell.angle_beta   90.00
_cell.angle_gamma   90.00
#
_symmetry.space_group_name_H-M   'P 1'
#
loop_
_entity.id
_entity.type
_entity.pdbx_description
1 polymer ?
#
loop_
_entity_poly.entity_id
_entity_poly.type
_entity_poly.pdbx_seq_one_letter_code
_entity_poly.pdbx_strand_id
1 'polypeptide(L)'
;MTNKQMNRRKVMASLAGVGAAGMVAGCAENAAPVQQRMELDLNDPVDLAVARQKVIGSIAKEEIHSFIRFHFYGQVPGEKAVPLFSMNNYIIDSWEPVERGTYQLKHWEVGYYCDFDTDDPIETWFNPITNEEVEVFQFILGPIDRLYSPETVLAPGLAPLPLTSHVMGPRFIVATEAISQMPSMFKQDEWPKRSPGPLVNWVSAQTLSALMDDVLNPELNSAPANIHLQNFISWGSWMQMGGRPGGTMARGYGTDIAGFDALPPKVYEGFKKYTPEIFETASWDVTRFDEMDYFKLMQERRAKGEA
;
A
#
# COMPACT_ATOMS: atom_id res chain seq x y z
N MET A 1 22.18 -34.25 -19.56
CA MET A 1 21.45 -33.13 -18.93
C MET A 1 21.71 -33.18 -17.44
N THR A 2 22.68 -32.43 -16.96
CA THR A 2 23.28 -32.58 -15.62
C THR A 2 22.72 -31.54 -14.70
N ASN A 3 22.01 -32.01 -13.69
CA ASN A 3 21.43 -31.28 -12.58
C ASN A 3 22.55 -30.68 -11.70
N LYS A 4 22.74 -29.36 -11.71
CA LYS A 4 23.60 -28.65 -10.76
C LYS A 4 22.76 -28.18 -9.56
N GLN A 5 22.66 -29.03 -8.55
CA GLN A 5 22.25 -28.62 -7.21
C GLN A 5 23.34 -27.73 -6.61
N MET A 6 22.99 -26.44 -6.42
CA MET A 6 23.83 -25.47 -5.74
C MET A 6 23.75 -25.68 -4.21
N ASN A 7 24.85 -26.15 -3.64
CA ASN A 7 24.96 -26.53 -2.25
C ASN A 7 25.12 -25.28 -1.34
N ARG A 8 24.06 -24.89 -0.64
CA ARG A 8 23.97 -23.71 0.25
C ARG A 8 24.84 -23.78 1.53
N ARG A 9 25.70 -24.79 1.69
CA ARG A 9 26.51 -25.01 2.90
C ARG A 9 27.96 -24.52 2.84
N LYS A 10 28.38 -23.78 1.79
CA LYS A 10 29.78 -23.35 1.63
C LYS A 10 30.05 -21.85 1.85
N VAL A 11 29.14 -21.07 2.37
CA VAL A 11 29.34 -19.62 2.58
C VAL A 11 29.66 -19.24 4.04
N MET A 12 29.67 -20.19 4.96
CA MET A 12 29.88 -19.91 6.41
C MET A 12 31.22 -20.39 6.99
N ALA A 13 32.25 -20.58 6.16
CA ALA A 13 33.54 -21.06 6.67
C ALA A 13 34.74 -20.29 6.06
N SER A 14 34.79 -18.98 6.23
CA SER A 14 35.99 -18.20 5.89
C SER A 14 36.06 -16.88 6.67
N LEU A 15 36.01 -16.93 8.00
CA LEU A 15 36.36 -15.82 8.88
C LEU A 15 36.81 -16.37 10.25
N ALA A 16 37.93 -17.07 10.24
CA ALA A 16 38.66 -17.35 11.47
C ALA A 16 40.15 -17.39 11.13
N GLY A 17 40.86 -16.41 11.63
CA GLY A 17 42.33 -16.47 11.80
C GLY A 17 43.10 -15.28 11.24
N VAL A 18 43.32 -14.24 12.04
CA VAL A 18 44.58 -13.52 12.10
C VAL A 18 44.70 -12.90 13.51
N GLY A 19 45.61 -13.42 14.30
CA GLY A 19 46.68 -12.78 15.01
C GLY A 19 46.37 -11.86 16.19
N ALA A 20 46.53 -12.38 17.40
CA ALA A 20 46.74 -11.60 18.61
C ALA A 20 48.11 -10.95 18.60
N ALA A 21 48.16 -9.63 18.76
CA ALA A 21 49.31 -8.89 19.34
C ALA A 21 48.76 -7.68 20.09
N GLY A 22 49.02 -7.63 21.35
CA GLY A 22 48.45 -6.71 22.33
C GLY A 22 48.79 -5.24 22.13
N MET A 23 47.83 -4.43 22.51
CA MET A 23 48.05 -3.13 23.18
C MET A 23 46.85 -2.91 24.10
N VAL A 24 47.13 -2.95 25.39
CA VAL A 24 46.24 -2.45 26.42
C VAL A 24 46.25 -0.92 26.31
N ALA A 25 45.39 -0.36 25.47
CA ALA A 25 45.06 1.05 25.51
C ALA A 25 43.63 1.12 26.05
N GLY A 26 43.42 1.89 27.11
CA GLY A 26 42.19 1.97 27.87
C GLY A 26 40.98 2.16 26.97
N CYS A 27 40.08 1.22 27.01
CA CYS A 27 38.73 1.39 26.53
C CYS A 27 38.03 2.41 27.46
N ALA A 28 38.12 3.70 27.10
CA ALA A 28 36.99 4.55 27.40
C ALA A 28 35.85 3.97 26.61
N GLU A 29 34.93 3.26 27.26
CA GLU A 29 33.61 2.94 26.70
C GLU A 29 33.00 4.30 26.32
N ASN A 30 33.09 4.64 25.05
CA ASN A 30 32.15 5.56 24.45
C ASN A 30 30.79 4.86 24.51
N ALA A 31 30.12 4.96 25.66
CA ALA A 31 28.71 4.64 25.75
C ALA A 31 28.06 5.46 24.67
N ALA A 32 27.49 4.78 23.68
CA ALA A 32 26.67 5.46 22.69
C ALA A 32 25.71 6.39 23.45
N PRO A 33 25.49 7.62 22.99
CA PRO A 33 24.61 8.55 23.68
C PRO A 33 23.27 7.82 23.89
N VAL A 34 22.83 7.79 25.15
CA VAL A 34 21.51 7.21 25.47
C VAL A 34 20.51 8.01 24.67
N GLN A 35 19.97 7.42 23.62
CA GLN A 35 19.00 8.05 22.77
C GLN A 35 17.79 8.38 23.63
N GLN A 36 17.45 9.67 23.72
CA GLN A 36 16.30 10.13 24.49
C GLN A 36 15.07 9.45 23.87
N ARG A 37 14.29 8.76 24.69
CA ARG A 37 13.06 8.09 24.23
C ARG A 37 11.85 8.94 24.59
N MET A 38 10.86 8.95 23.69
CA MET A 38 9.55 9.49 24.01
C MET A 38 8.89 8.59 25.07
N GLU A 39 8.44 9.19 26.15
CA GLU A 39 7.67 8.45 27.17
C GLU A 39 6.22 8.33 26.68
N LEU A 40 5.85 7.14 26.24
CA LEU A 40 4.48 6.77 25.86
C LEU A 40 4.04 5.60 26.74
N ASP A 41 2.91 5.77 27.44
CA ASP A 41 2.22 4.65 28.09
C ASP A 41 1.29 3.97 27.08
N LEU A 42 1.71 2.83 26.56
CA LEU A 42 0.92 2.07 25.58
C LEU A 42 -0.38 1.48 26.16
N ASN A 43 -0.63 1.62 27.48
CA ASN A 43 -1.92 1.31 28.09
C ASN A 43 -2.86 2.53 28.11
N ASP A 44 -2.34 3.72 27.92
CA ASP A 44 -3.15 4.93 27.71
C ASP A 44 -3.63 5.00 26.24
N PRO A 45 -4.93 5.14 25.98
CA PRO A 45 -5.44 5.16 24.60
C PRO A 45 -4.89 6.28 23.73
N VAL A 46 -4.60 7.44 24.31
CA VAL A 46 -4.10 8.60 23.57
C VAL A 46 -2.63 8.41 23.19
N ASP A 47 -1.80 7.93 24.13
CA ASP A 47 -0.40 7.63 23.87
C ASP A 47 -0.25 6.46 22.89
N LEU A 48 -1.11 5.46 22.99
CA LEU A 48 -1.20 4.36 22.05
C LEU A 48 -1.57 4.87 20.63
N ALA A 49 -2.49 5.84 20.54
CA ALA A 49 -2.83 6.46 19.25
C ALA A 49 -1.64 7.27 18.67
N VAL A 50 -0.87 7.95 19.49
CA VAL A 50 0.38 8.60 19.05
C VAL A 50 1.39 7.57 18.50
N ALA A 51 1.59 6.45 19.21
CA ALA A 51 2.47 5.38 18.74
C ALA A 51 1.99 4.77 17.40
N ARG A 52 0.69 4.50 17.27
CA ARG A 52 0.08 4.02 16.04
C ARG A 52 0.27 5.00 14.90
N GLN A 53 0.04 6.29 15.15
CA GLN A 53 0.14 7.32 14.14
C GLN A 53 1.55 7.46 13.57
N LYS A 54 2.59 7.32 14.39
CA LYS A 54 3.98 7.31 13.90
C LYS A 54 4.28 6.13 12.94
N VAL A 55 3.53 5.03 13.03
CA VAL A 55 3.68 3.86 12.15
C VAL A 55 2.78 3.95 10.92
N ILE A 56 1.61 4.57 11.05
CA ILE A 56 0.65 4.72 9.94
C ILE A 56 1.04 5.88 9.02
N GLY A 57 1.65 6.92 9.61
CA GLY A 57 1.96 8.15 8.89
C GLY A 57 2.78 9.09 9.76
N SER A 58 2.24 10.27 10.12
CA SER A 58 2.96 11.27 10.90
C SER A 58 2.13 11.86 12.03
N ILE A 59 2.81 12.20 13.12
CA ILE A 59 2.25 12.99 14.23
C ILE A 59 2.37 14.51 14.02
N ALA A 60 3.02 14.94 12.94
CA ALA A 60 3.15 16.33 12.52
C ALA A 60 2.36 16.60 11.26
N LYS A 61 2.28 17.90 10.89
CA LYS A 61 1.72 18.29 9.60
C LYS A 61 2.78 18.09 8.52
N GLU A 62 2.69 16.96 7.81
CA GLU A 62 3.61 16.61 6.73
C GLU A 62 2.99 15.60 5.77
N GLU A 63 3.63 15.42 4.62
CA GLU A 63 3.27 14.42 3.62
C GLU A 63 4.16 13.20 3.77
N ILE A 64 3.54 12.02 3.77
CA ILE A 64 4.22 10.71 3.73
C ILE A 64 3.96 10.10 2.38
N HIS A 65 5.03 9.65 1.74
CA HIS A 65 4.98 8.97 0.46
C HIS A 65 5.24 7.49 0.66
N SER A 66 4.43 6.63 0.04
CA SER A 66 4.61 5.18 0.12
C SER A 66 4.60 4.58 -1.28
N PHE A 67 5.40 3.55 -1.46
CA PHE A 67 5.39 2.74 -2.67
C PHE A 67 5.04 1.30 -2.32
N ILE A 68 4.05 0.74 -3.02
CA ILE A 68 3.54 -0.61 -2.79
C ILE A 68 3.53 -1.38 -4.11
N ARG A 69 4.05 -2.58 -4.07
CA ARG A 69 3.96 -3.53 -5.16
C ARG A 69 2.86 -4.54 -4.88
N PHE A 70 1.87 -4.63 -5.77
CA PHE A 70 0.80 -5.61 -5.69
C PHE A 70 0.98 -6.74 -6.70
N HIS A 71 0.57 -7.94 -6.29
CA HIS A 71 0.33 -9.09 -7.16
C HIS A 71 -1.14 -9.48 -7.05
N PHE A 72 -1.81 -9.60 -8.20
CA PHE A 72 -3.22 -9.95 -8.28
C PHE A 72 -3.40 -11.38 -8.78
N TYR A 73 -4.29 -12.08 -8.12
CA TYR A 73 -4.68 -13.45 -8.46
C TYR A 73 -6.18 -13.54 -8.61
N GLY A 74 -6.64 -14.20 -9.67
CA GLY A 74 -8.04 -14.53 -9.86
C GLY A 74 -8.41 -15.75 -9.05
N GLN A 75 -9.52 -15.68 -8.34
CA GLN A 75 -10.06 -16.78 -7.56
C GLN A 75 -11.50 -17.07 -7.98
N VAL A 76 -11.69 -18.14 -8.73
CA VAL A 76 -12.99 -18.69 -9.08
C VAL A 76 -13.32 -19.80 -8.08
N PRO A 77 -14.55 -19.88 -7.52
CA PRO A 77 -14.92 -20.92 -6.57
C PRO A 77 -14.71 -22.33 -7.13
N GLY A 78 -13.99 -23.16 -6.39
CA GLY A 78 -13.68 -24.55 -6.78
C GLY A 78 -12.47 -24.71 -7.69
N GLU A 79 -11.84 -23.62 -8.14
CA GLU A 79 -10.66 -23.64 -8.98
C GLU A 79 -9.40 -23.20 -8.24
N LYS A 80 -8.24 -23.47 -8.82
CA LYS A 80 -6.97 -22.92 -8.31
C LYS A 80 -6.89 -21.44 -8.63
N ALA A 81 -6.29 -20.66 -7.72
CA ALA A 81 -5.98 -19.27 -7.98
C ALA A 81 -5.04 -19.13 -9.18
N VAL A 82 -5.34 -18.18 -10.06
CA VAL A 82 -4.61 -17.91 -11.30
C VAL A 82 -3.88 -16.58 -11.16
N PRO A 83 -2.57 -16.48 -11.41
CA PRO A 83 -1.89 -15.19 -11.54
C PRO A 83 -2.53 -14.38 -12.66
N LEU A 84 -2.80 -13.09 -12.41
CA LEU A 84 -3.44 -12.21 -13.38
C LEU A 84 -2.46 -11.15 -13.89
N PHE A 85 -2.10 -10.25 -13.03
CA PHE A 85 -1.24 -9.10 -13.28
C PHE A 85 -0.64 -8.59 -11.96
N SER A 86 0.27 -7.66 -12.06
CA SER A 86 0.81 -6.94 -10.92
C SER A 86 0.48 -5.45 -11.04
N MET A 87 0.76 -4.65 -10.03
CA MET A 87 0.53 -3.20 -10.04
C MET A 87 1.63 -2.51 -9.24
N ASN A 88 2.19 -1.47 -9.81
CA ASN A 88 2.95 -0.48 -9.07
C ASN A 88 1.99 0.57 -8.54
N ASN A 89 2.04 0.82 -7.24
CA ASN A 89 1.11 1.67 -6.56
C ASN A 89 1.88 2.73 -5.75
N TYR A 90 1.44 3.97 -5.82
CA TYR A 90 2.03 5.10 -5.15
C TYR A 90 0.97 5.84 -4.35
N ILE A 91 1.30 6.15 -3.11
CA ILE A 91 0.42 6.82 -2.17
C ILE A 91 1.07 8.12 -1.71
N ILE A 92 0.27 9.16 -1.61
CA ILE A 92 0.60 10.40 -0.90
C ILE A 92 -0.44 10.59 0.20
N ASP A 93 0.02 10.60 1.43
CA ASP A 93 -0.77 10.81 2.62
C ASP A 93 -0.39 12.14 3.27
N SER A 94 -1.27 13.15 3.17
CA SER A 94 -1.09 14.44 3.85
C SER A 94 -1.76 14.39 5.21
N TRP A 95 -0.94 14.50 6.26
CA TRP A 95 -1.36 14.41 7.64
C TRP A 95 -1.45 15.78 8.30
N GLU A 96 -2.44 15.94 9.17
CA GLU A 96 -2.61 17.12 10.01
C GLU A 96 -3.09 16.72 11.42
N PRO A 97 -2.33 17.05 12.48
CA PRO A 97 -2.79 16.80 13.84
C PRO A 97 -3.98 17.73 14.17
N VAL A 98 -5.06 17.13 14.69
CA VAL A 98 -6.26 17.85 15.17
C VAL A 98 -6.13 18.12 16.66
N GLU A 99 -5.81 17.06 17.40
CA GLU A 99 -5.46 17.08 18.81
C GLU A 99 -4.57 15.88 19.11
N ARG A 100 -4.04 15.80 20.35
CA ARG A 100 -3.19 14.66 20.72
C ARG A 100 -3.94 13.35 20.56
N GLY A 101 -3.41 12.45 19.74
CA GLY A 101 -3.99 11.15 19.44
C GLY A 101 -5.05 11.16 18.32
N THR A 102 -5.36 12.34 17.75
CA THR A 102 -6.35 12.46 16.67
C THR A 102 -5.73 13.19 15.48
N TYR A 103 -5.84 12.60 14.29
CA TYR A 103 -5.16 13.08 13.09
C TYR A 103 -6.11 13.03 11.89
N GLN A 104 -6.08 14.11 11.10
CA GLN A 104 -6.75 14.17 9.82
C GLN A 104 -5.80 13.72 8.72
N LEU A 105 -6.28 12.84 7.86
CA LEU A 105 -5.60 12.38 6.66
C LEU A 105 -6.34 12.88 5.43
N LYS A 106 -5.58 13.36 4.44
CA LYS A 106 -5.99 13.40 3.03
C LYS A 106 -5.15 12.37 2.28
N HIS A 107 -5.82 11.37 1.71
CA HIS A 107 -5.20 10.23 1.05
C HIS A 107 -5.38 10.30 -0.46
N TRP A 108 -4.30 10.17 -1.19
CA TRP A 108 -4.28 10.06 -2.64
C TRP A 108 -3.48 8.82 -3.04
N GLU A 109 -4.07 8.00 -3.90
CA GLU A 109 -3.48 6.73 -4.32
C GLU A 109 -3.62 6.54 -5.83
N VAL A 110 -2.54 6.19 -6.51
CA VAL A 110 -2.54 5.84 -7.92
C VAL A 110 -1.77 4.55 -8.17
N GLY A 111 -2.10 3.87 -9.26
CA GLY A 111 -1.38 2.67 -9.67
C GLY A 111 -1.47 2.42 -11.16
N TYR A 112 -0.47 1.78 -11.71
CA TYR A 112 -0.53 1.26 -13.06
C TYR A 112 -0.25 -0.24 -13.05
N TYR A 113 -1.02 -0.96 -13.88
CA TYR A 113 -0.94 -2.41 -13.98
C TYR A 113 0.21 -2.83 -14.88
N CYS A 114 0.80 -3.98 -14.54
CA CYS A 114 1.92 -4.58 -15.26
C CYS A 114 1.64 -6.05 -15.53
N ASP A 115 2.26 -6.58 -16.56
CA ASP A 115 2.35 -8.01 -16.78
C ASP A 115 2.96 -8.71 -15.56
N PHE A 116 2.41 -9.88 -15.20
CA PHE A 116 2.77 -10.57 -13.97
C PHE A 116 4.21 -11.08 -13.98
N ASP A 117 4.71 -11.52 -15.14
CA ASP A 117 6.00 -12.18 -15.28
C ASP A 117 7.12 -11.21 -15.70
N THR A 118 6.83 -10.24 -16.60
CA THR A 118 7.84 -9.33 -17.16
C THR A 118 7.94 -8.00 -16.44
N ASP A 119 6.91 -7.64 -15.67
CA ASP A 119 6.79 -6.34 -14.99
C ASP A 119 6.72 -5.14 -15.95
N ASP A 120 6.35 -5.38 -17.19
CA ASP A 120 6.08 -4.33 -18.15
C ASP A 120 4.66 -3.79 -18.01
N PRO A 121 4.47 -2.46 -18.10
CA PRO A 121 3.13 -1.88 -18.06
C PRO A 121 2.22 -2.44 -19.16
N ILE A 122 0.96 -2.68 -18.84
CA ILE A 122 -0.05 -3.21 -19.76
C ILE A 122 -1.14 -2.18 -20.05
N GLU A 123 -1.48 -2.03 -21.32
CA GLU A 123 -2.59 -1.20 -21.80
C GLU A 123 -3.78 -2.06 -22.25
N THR A 124 -3.50 -3.29 -22.69
CA THR A 124 -4.46 -4.35 -22.91
C THR A 124 -4.04 -5.60 -22.15
N TRP A 125 -4.99 -6.45 -21.81
CA TRP A 125 -4.74 -7.68 -21.07
C TRP A 125 -5.64 -8.80 -21.59
N PHE A 126 -5.01 -9.95 -21.91
CA PHE A 126 -5.77 -11.15 -22.23
C PHE A 126 -6.26 -11.80 -20.94
N ASN A 127 -7.58 -11.77 -20.73
CA ASN A 127 -8.21 -12.34 -19.56
C ASN A 127 -8.27 -13.88 -19.67
N PRO A 128 -7.48 -14.63 -18.87
CA PRO A 128 -7.43 -16.09 -18.97
C PRO A 128 -8.72 -16.78 -18.50
N ILE A 129 -9.61 -16.05 -17.84
CA ILE A 129 -10.87 -16.59 -17.32
C ILE A 129 -12.00 -16.44 -18.34
N THR A 130 -12.02 -15.36 -19.10
CA THR A 130 -13.03 -15.10 -20.13
C THR A 130 -12.56 -15.45 -21.53
N ASN A 131 -11.25 -15.61 -21.75
CA ASN A 131 -10.59 -15.72 -23.04
C ASN A 131 -10.86 -14.52 -23.97
N GLU A 132 -10.96 -13.33 -23.40
CA GLU A 132 -11.18 -12.08 -24.13
C GLU A 132 -10.00 -11.13 -23.86
N GLU A 133 -9.61 -10.37 -24.87
CA GLU A 133 -8.72 -9.22 -24.67
C GLU A 133 -9.54 -8.04 -24.16
N VAL A 134 -9.07 -7.43 -23.09
CA VAL A 134 -9.73 -6.28 -22.46
C VAL A 134 -8.74 -5.14 -22.31
N GLU A 135 -9.26 -3.95 -22.34
CA GLU A 135 -8.52 -2.74 -22.10
C GLU A 135 -8.32 -2.53 -20.59
N VAL A 136 -7.11 -2.15 -20.21
CA VAL A 136 -6.73 -1.91 -18.83
C VAL A 136 -6.98 -0.45 -18.47
N PHE A 137 -7.69 -0.23 -17.36
CA PHE A 137 -7.85 1.10 -16.77
C PHE A 137 -6.96 1.21 -15.55
N GLN A 138 -6.09 2.20 -15.57
CA GLN A 138 -5.15 2.40 -14.48
C GLN A 138 -5.88 2.87 -13.22
N PHE A 139 -5.30 2.59 -12.07
CA PHE A 139 -5.94 2.81 -10.79
C PHE A 139 -5.70 4.24 -10.28
N ILE A 140 -6.77 4.92 -9.91
CA ILE A 140 -6.74 6.22 -9.22
C ILE A 140 -7.77 6.22 -8.10
N LEU A 141 -7.39 6.70 -6.94
CA LEU A 141 -8.26 6.86 -5.79
C LEU A 141 -7.89 8.11 -4.99
N GLY A 142 -8.87 8.97 -4.73
CA GLY A 142 -8.68 10.13 -3.88
C GLY A 142 -8.87 11.47 -4.59
N PRO A 143 -8.61 12.58 -3.89
CA PRO A 143 -8.31 12.62 -2.46
C PRO A 143 -9.46 12.13 -1.59
N ILE A 144 -9.14 11.36 -0.55
CA ILE A 144 -10.10 10.87 0.44
C ILE A 144 -9.73 11.38 1.81
N ASP A 145 -10.68 12.00 2.49
CA ASP A 145 -10.53 12.42 3.87
C ASP A 145 -10.77 11.25 4.83
N ARG A 146 -9.88 11.06 5.81
CA ARG A 146 -10.06 10.10 6.90
C ARG A 146 -9.69 10.75 8.22
N LEU A 147 -10.39 10.40 9.28
CA LEU A 147 -10.05 10.83 10.64
C LEU A 147 -9.60 9.63 11.45
N TYR A 148 -8.37 9.69 11.93
CA TYR A 148 -7.79 8.71 12.83
C TYR A 148 -7.92 9.19 14.27
N SER A 149 -8.50 8.37 15.14
CA SER A 149 -8.71 8.66 16.56
C SER A 149 -8.13 7.53 17.42
N PRO A 150 -8.07 7.68 18.74
CA PRO A 150 -7.59 6.61 19.63
C PRO A 150 -8.33 5.27 19.46
N GLU A 151 -9.58 5.31 19.04
CA GLU A 151 -10.45 4.12 19.00
C GLU A 151 -10.65 3.57 17.57
N THR A 152 -10.65 4.44 16.55
CA THR A 152 -11.12 4.05 15.22
C THR A 152 -10.64 4.96 14.12
N VAL A 153 -10.78 4.48 12.89
CA VAL A 153 -10.65 5.28 11.67
C VAL A 153 -12.02 5.51 11.07
N LEU A 154 -12.35 6.77 10.83
CA LEU A 154 -13.56 7.20 10.11
C LEU A 154 -13.19 7.55 8.67
N ALA A 155 -13.88 6.94 7.72
CA ALA A 155 -13.74 7.22 6.30
C ALA A 155 -15.13 7.41 5.67
N PRO A 156 -15.29 8.29 4.67
CA PRO A 156 -16.59 8.52 4.02
C PRO A 156 -17.15 7.22 3.42
N GLY A 157 -18.41 6.92 3.75
CA GLY A 157 -19.13 5.77 3.19
C GLY A 157 -18.75 4.41 3.78
N LEU A 158 -17.85 4.36 4.77
CA LEU A 158 -17.49 3.14 5.48
C LEU A 158 -17.96 3.17 6.93
N ALA A 159 -18.22 2.00 7.49
CA ALA A 159 -18.36 1.85 8.94
C ALA A 159 -17.01 2.18 9.62
N PRO A 160 -17.02 2.64 10.88
CA PRO A 160 -15.78 2.88 11.61
C PRO A 160 -14.87 1.65 11.59
N LEU A 161 -13.61 1.84 11.20
CA LEU A 161 -12.63 0.76 11.09
C LEU A 161 -11.85 0.64 12.40
N PRO A 162 -11.82 -0.55 13.03
CA PRO A 162 -11.01 -0.75 14.23
C PRO A 162 -9.51 -0.73 13.90
N LEU A 163 -8.74 -0.13 14.79
CA LEU A 163 -7.29 -0.20 14.80
C LEU A 163 -6.84 -1.13 15.92
N THR A 164 -6.06 -2.14 15.57
CA THR A 164 -5.39 -2.99 16.55
C THR A 164 -3.90 -2.77 16.53
N SER A 165 -3.22 -3.00 17.64
CA SER A 165 -1.77 -2.89 17.70
C SER A 165 -1.16 -3.86 18.68
N HIS A 166 0.06 -4.31 18.36
CA HIS A 166 0.79 -5.30 19.15
C HIS A 166 2.27 -4.97 19.18
N VAL A 167 2.90 -5.20 20.30
CA VAL A 167 4.37 -5.24 20.39
C VAL A 167 4.81 -6.68 20.21
N MET A 168 5.63 -6.92 19.20
CA MET A 168 6.16 -8.25 18.88
C MET A 168 7.69 -8.18 18.74
N GLY A 169 8.39 -8.60 19.78
CA GLY A 169 9.85 -8.45 19.85
C GLY A 169 10.24 -6.98 19.70
N PRO A 170 11.13 -6.62 18.75
CA PRO A 170 11.56 -5.23 18.58
C PRO A 170 10.60 -4.40 17.71
N ARG A 171 9.44 -4.94 17.31
CA ARG A 171 8.52 -4.27 16.39
C ARG A 171 7.21 -3.86 17.07
N PHE A 172 6.72 -2.70 16.68
CA PHE A 172 5.37 -2.26 16.90
C PHE A 172 4.57 -2.49 15.60
N ILE A 173 3.46 -3.19 15.72
CA ILE A 173 2.62 -3.59 14.59
C ILE A 173 1.27 -2.91 14.76
N VAL A 174 0.79 -2.30 13.68
CA VAL A 174 -0.56 -1.75 13.58
C VAL A 174 -1.30 -2.51 12.49
N ALA A 175 -2.51 -2.96 12.80
CA ALA A 175 -3.35 -3.64 11.83
C ALA A 175 -4.75 -3.03 11.79
N THR A 176 -5.32 -2.99 10.60
CA THR A 176 -6.71 -2.64 10.35
C THR A 176 -7.33 -3.64 9.40
N GLU A 177 -8.59 -3.96 9.63
CA GLU A 177 -9.35 -4.88 8.80
C GLU A 177 -10.69 -4.22 8.42
N ALA A 178 -11.01 -4.26 7.14
CA ALA A 178 -12.29 -3.83 6.61
C ALA A 178 -12.96 -5.02 5.92
N ILE A 179 -14.16 -5.36 6.38
CA ILE A 179 -15.01 -6.36 5.71
C ILE A 179 -16.31 -5.65 5.38
N SER A 180 -16.52 -5.38 4.10
CA SER A 180 -17.64 -4.56 3.68
C SER A 180 -18.24 -5.10 2.38
N GLN A 181 -19.52 -4.81 2.22
CA GLN A 181 -20.23 -4.90 0.95
C GLN A 181 -20.72 -3.51 0.60
N MET A 182 -20.34 -3.02 -0.55
CA MET A 182 -20.74 -1.71 -1.05
C MET A 182 -21.67 -1.87 -2.26
N PRO A 183 -22.62 -0.96 -2.47
CA PRO A 183 -23.35 -0.90 -3.72
C PRO A 183 -22.38 -0.79 -4.90
N SER A 184 -22.64 -1.53 -5.97
CA SER A 184 -21.87 -1.37 -7.21
C SER A 184 -22.00 0.07 -7.72
N MET A 185 -20.90 0.68 -8.10
CA MET A 185 -20.87 1.99 -8.73
C MET A 185 -21.44 1.93 -10.17
N PHE A 186 -21.53 0.73 -10.74
CA PHE A 186 -22.04 0.51 -12.09
C PHE A 186 -23.48 0.05 -12.02
N LYS A 187 -24.33 0.65 -12.82
CA LYS A 187 -25.64 0.10 -13.11
C LYS A 187 -25.51 -1.02 -14.14
N GLN A 188 -26.21 -2.10 -13.92
CA GLN A 188 -26.12 -3.30 -14.75
C GLN A 188 -26.49 -3.05 -16.22
N ASP A 189 -27.39 -2.11 -16.47
CA ASP A 189 -27.81 -1.67 -17.82
C ASP A 189 -26.77 -0.79 -18.51
N GLU A 190 -25.97 -0.04 -17.75
CA GLU A 190 -24.86 0.76 -18.29
C GLU A 190 -23.62 -0.09 -18.57
N TRP A 191 -23.36 -1.10 -17.72
CA TRP A 191 -22.12 -1.88 -17.76
C TRP A 191 -22.34 -3.38 -17.52
N PRO A 192 -23.17 -4.07 -18.34
CA PRO A 192 -23.58 -5.45 -18.03
C PRO A 192 -22.42 -6.44 -17.93
N LYS A 193 -21.31 -6.19 -18.62
CA LYS A 193 -20.11 -7.04 -18.55
C LYS A 193 -19.17 -6.68 -17.38
N ARG A 194 -19.35 -5.53 -16.76
CA ARG A 194 -18.39 -4.94 -15.79
C ARG A 194 -18.88 -4.93 -14.36
N SER A 195 -20.14 -5.22 -14.13
CA SER A 195 -20.68 -5.31 -12.79
C SER A 195 -20.69 -6.75 -12.30
N PRO A 196 -20.09 -7.05 -11.14
CA PRO A 196 -20.21 -8.37 -10.53
C PRO A 196 -21.62 -8.63 -9.96
N GLY A 197 -22.46 -7.61 -9.93
CA GLY A 197 -23.80 -7.62 -9.36
C GLY A 197 -24.13 -6.32 -8.62
N PRO A 198 -25.24 -6.30 -7.85
CA PRO A 198 -25.66 -5.09 -7.13
C PRO A 198 -24.73 -4.70 -5.98
N LEU A 199 -23.92 -5.64 -5.47
CA LEU A 199 -23.00 -5.45 -4.36
C LEU A 199 -21.60 -5.88 -4.76
N VAL A 200 -20.62 -5.08 -4.33
CA VAL A 200 -19.20 -5.33 -4.47
C VAL A 200 -18.64 -5.73 -3.09
N ASN A 201 -18.00 -6.88 -3.03
CA ASN A 201 -17.28 -7.29 -1.83
C ASN A 201 -15.93 -6.56 -1.77
N TRP A 202 -15.60 -6.04 -0.60
CA TRP A 202 -14.30 -5.49 -0.29
C TRP A 202 -13.85 -5.97 1.08
N VAL A 203 -12.90 -6.88 1.07
CA VAL A 203 -12.23 -7.36 2.28
C VAL A 203 -10.79 -6.91 2.18
N SER A 204 -10.35 -6.10 3.11
CA SER A 204 -9.00 -5.57 3.15
C SER A 204 -8.40 -5.80 4.54
N ALA A 205 -7.21 -6.36 4.57
CA ALA A 205 -6.38 -6.45 5.76
C ALA A 205 -5.07 -5.72 5.49
N GLN A 206 -4.81 -4.69 6.27
CA GLN A 206 -3.58 -3.91 6.21
C GLN A 206 -2.78 -4.09 7.49
N THR A 207 -1.48 -4.31 7.37
CA THR A 207 -0.56 -4.42 8.49
C THR A 207 0.66 -3.56 8.21
N LEU A 208 0.93 -2.64 9.14
CA LEU A 208 2.13 -1.81 9.13
C LEU A 208 3.01 -2.22 10.30
N SER A 209 4.32 -2.17 10.12
CA SER A 209 5.24 -2.51 11.21
C SER A 209 6.51 -1.67 11.16
N ALA A 210 6.86 -1.05 12.28
CA ALA A 210 8.07 -0.29 12.46
C ALA A 210 8.91 -0.84 13.64
N LEU A 211 10.15 -0.42 13.75
CA LEU A 211 10.94 -0.71 14.93
C LEU A 211 10.43 0.11 16.12
N MET A 212 10.34 -0.52 17.30
CA MET A 212 9.90 0.16 18.51
C MET A 212 10.81 1.33 18.87
N ASP A 213 12.11 1.21 18.61
CA ASP A 213 13.07 2.28 18.85
C ASP A 213 12.79 3.52 17.99
N ASP A 214 12.32 3.34 16.74
CA ASP A 214 11.91 4.45 15.87
C ASP A 214 10.58 5.05 16.34
N VAL A 215 9.63 4.22 16.77
CA VAL A 215 8.36 4.69 17.33
C VAL A 215 8.57 5.56 18.57
N LEU A 216 9.49 5.17 19.44
CA LEU A 216 9.82 5.89 20.68
C LEU A 216 10.86 7.01 20.50
N ASN A 217 11.39 7.19 19.29
CA ASN A 217 12.34 8.27 19.03
C ASN A 217 11.61 9.63 18.92
N PRO A 218 11.88 10.59 19.82
CA PRO A 218 11.25 11.90 19.81
C PRO A 218 11.64 12.78 18.61
N GLU A 219 12.75 12.47 17.93
CA GLU A 219 13.21 13.21 16.75
C GLU A 219 12.45 12.82 15.47
N LEU A 220 11.71 11.71 15.50
CA LEU A 220 10.94 11.23 14.37
C LEU A 220 9.44 11.54 14.55
N ASN A 221 8.84 12.22 13.58
CA ASN A 221 7.40 12.39 13.52
C ASN A 221 6.72 11.17 12.90
N SER A 222 7.43 10.44 12.03
CA SER A 222 7.02 9.20 11.38
C SER A 222 8.09 8.14 11.60
N ALA A 223 7.69 6.90 11.92
CA ALA A 223 8.59 5.77 12.05
C ALA A 223 8.59 4.99 10.74
N PRO A 224 9.75 4.75 10.10
CA PRO A 224 9.82 4.02 8.84
C PRO A 224 9.11 2.67 8.93
N ALA A 225 8.05 2.48 8.16
CA ALA A 225 7.19 1.31 8.25
C ALA A 225 7.33 0.40 7.03
N ASN A 226 7.20 -0.91 7.28
CA ASN A 226 6.90 -1.87 6.24
C ASN A 226 5.39 -2.02 6.14
N ILE A 227 4.87 -2.03 4.91
CA ILE A 227 3.44 -2.08 4.60
C ILE A 227 3.13 -3.43 3.98
N HIS A 228 2.13 -4.11 4.50
CA HIS A 228 1.58 -5.33 3.93
C HIS A 228 0.07 -5.19 3.78
N LEU A 229 -0.42 -5.48 2.58
CA LEU A 229 -1.86 -5.49 2.30
C LEU A 229 -2.26 -6.84 1.73
N GLN A 230 -3.44 -7.29 2.14
CA GLN A 230 -4.11 -8.42 1.53
C GLN A 230 -5.58 -8.05 1.32
N ASN A 231 -5.97 -7.96 0.06
CA ASN A 231 -7.33 -7.60 -0.31
C ASN A 231 -7.98 -8.77 -1.01
N PHE A 232 -9.26 -9.01 -0.72
CA PHE A 232 -10.13 -9.83 -1.54
C PHE A 232 -11.32 -8.97 -1.95
N ILE A 233 -11.36 -8.66 -3.26
CA ILE A 233 -12.34 -7.74 -3.83
C ILE A 233 -13.09 -8.44 -4.97
N SER A 234 -14.28 -7.98 -5.26
CA SER A 234 -14.96 -8.38 -6.50
C SER A 234 -14.08 -8.08 -7.72
N TRP A 235 -14.37 -8.73 -8.84
CA TRP A 235 -13.63 -8.50 -10.08
C TRP A 235 -13.59 -7.01 -10.45
N GLY A 236 -12.42 -6.53 -10.84
CA GLY A 236 -12.27 -5.17 -11.35
C GLY A 236 -13.19 -4.93 -12.56
N SER A 237 -13.77 -3.75 -12.60
CA SER A 237 -14.76 -3.37 -13.62
C SER A 237 -14.28 -3.52 -15.06
N TRP A 238 -13.01 -3.19 -15.30
CA TRP A 238 -12.36 -3.27 -16.60
C TRP A 238 -12.07 -4.71 -17.05
N MET A 239 -12.06 -5.67 -16.14
CA MET A 239 -11.80 -7.08 -16.43
C MET A 239 -12.97 -7.75 -17.21
N GLN A 240 -14.11 -7.10 -17.31
CA GLN A 240 -15.31 -7.57 -18.03
C GLN A 240 -15.81 -8.95 -17.59
N MET A 241 -15.72 -9.23 -16.31
CA MET A 241 -16.11 -10.52 -15.73
C MET A 241 -17.63 -10.71 -15.61
N GLY A 242 -18.42 -9.64 -15.72
CA GLY A 242 -19.87 -9.70 -15.55
C GLY A 242 -20.25 -10.24 -14.17
N GLY A 243 -21.29 -11.08 -14.15
CA GLY A 243 -21.75 -11.76 -12.93
C GLY A 243 -21.00 -13.06 -12.59
N ARG A 244 -19.79 -13.29 -13.11
CA ARG A 244 -19.02 -14.50 -12.78
C ARG A 244 -18.71 -14.56 -11.29
N PRO A 245 -18.91 -15.70 -10.63
CA PRO A 245 -18.57 -15.86 -9.23
C PRO A 245 -17.06 -15.77 -9.02
N GLY A 246 -16.64 -15.31 -7.82
CA GLY A 246 -15.24 -15.14 -7.46
C GLY A 246 -14.84 -13.68 -7.33
N GLY A 247 -13.54 -13.43 -7.46
CA GLY A 247 -12.95 -12.10 -7.31
C GLY A 247 -11.44 -12.12 -7.46
N THR A 248 -10.84 -10.97 -7.22
CA THR A 248 -9.39 -10.80 -7.18
C THR A 248 -8.87 -10.83 -5.74
N MET A 249 -7.82 -11.59 -5.52
CA MET A 249 -7.00 -11.51 -4.32
C MET A 249 -5.75 -10.70 -4.67
N ALA A 250 -5.57 -9.56 -4.02
CA ALA A 250 -4.38 -8.74 -4.14
C ALA A 250 -3.49 -8.92 -2.91
N ARG A 251 -2.19 -9.05 -3.13
CA ARG A 251 -1.17 -9.04 -2.08
C ARG A 251 -0.20 -7.92 -2.36
N GLY A 252 -0.20 -6.92 -1.47
CA GLY A 252 0.69 -5.78 -1.53
C GLY A 252 1.79 -5.86 -0.47
N TYR A 253 2.97 -5.37 -0.84
CA TYR A 253 4.07 -5.13 0.08
C TYR A 253 4.79 -3.87 -0.34
N GLY A 254 5.17 -3.07 0.63
CA GLY A 254 5.76 -1.76 0.37
C GLY A 254 6.38 -1.15 1.62
N THR A 255 6.75 0.09 1.47
CA THR A 255 7.37 0.89 2.52
C THR A 255 7.19 2.38 2.21
N ASP A 256 7.40 3.20 3.22
CA ASP A 256 7.53 4.63 3.04
C ASP A 256 8.83 4.95 2.30
N ILE A 257 8.79 5.96 1.46
CA ILE A 257 9.91 6.44 0.65
C ILE A 257 10.03 7.97 0.73
N ALA A 258 11.18 8.51 0.39
CA ALA A 258 11.45 9.95 0.49
C ALA A 258 10.70 10.81 -0.56
N GLY A 259 9.96 10.17 -1.48
CA GLY A 259 9.22 10.83 -2.55
C GLY A 259 9.48 10.20 -3.91
N PHE A 260 9.04 10.85 -4.98
CA PHE A 260 9.14 10.32 -6.34
C PHE A 260 10.57 10.00 -6.78
N ASP A 261 11.55 10.80 -6.36
CA ASP A 261 12.97 10.60 -6.73
C ASP A 261 13.57 9.32 -6.13
N ALA A 262 12.92 8.72 -5.14
CA ALA A 262 13.32 7.44 -4.55
C ALA A 262 12.83 6.22 -5.35
N LEU A 263 11.94 6.43 -6.32
CA LEU A 263 11.45 5.36 -7.17
C LEU A 263 12.52 4.88 -8.16
N PRO A 264 12.54 3.58 -8.50
CA PRO A 264 13.32 3.12 -9.64
C PRO A 264 12.93 3.89 -10.92
N PRO A 265 13.89 4.27 -11.78
CA PRO A 265 13.61 5.11 -12.96
C PRO A 265 12.48 4.56 -13.86
N LYS A 266 12.44 3.25 -14.11
CA LYS A 266 11.36 2.60 -14.90
C LYS A 266 9.98 2.81 -14.24
N VAL A 267 9.92 2.74 -12.92
CA VAL A 267 8.66 2.91 -12.16
C VAL A 267 8.21 4.37 -12.19
N TYR A 268 9.13 5.30 -12.00
CA TYR A 268 8.85 6.73 -12.10
C TYR A 268 8.28 7.13 -13.48
N GLU A 269 8.93 6.68 -14.57
CA GLU A 269 8.43 6.94 -15.93
C GLU A 269 7.07 6.26 -16.20
N GLY A 270 6.79 5.13 -15.56
CA GLY A 270 5.48 4.49 -15.61
C GLY A 270 4.39 5.39 -15.00
N PHE A 271 4.61 5.96 -13.82
CA PHE A 271 3.67 6.90 -13.21
C PHE A 271 3.47 8.15 -14.07
N LYS A 272 4.55 8.73 -14.62
CA LYS A 272 4.45 9.88 -15.54
C LYS A 272 3.59 9.60 -16.76
N LYS A 273 3.67 8.39 -17.30
CA LYS A 273 2.91 8.00 -18.49
C LYS A 273 1.46 7.69 -18.17
N TYR A 274 1.20 6.92 -17.11
CA TYR A 274 -0.10 6.28 -16.91
C TYR A 274 -0.98 6.98 -15.87
N THR A 275 -0.38 7.67 -14.93
CA THR A 275 -1.09 8.39 -13.85
C THR A 275 -0.42 9.73 -13.53
N PRO A 276 -0.25 10.61 -14.56
CA PRO A 276 0.47 11.88 -14.38
C PRO A 276 -0.19 12.80 -13.35
N GLU A 277 -1.47 12.62 -13.07
CA GLU A 277 -2.25 13.40 -12.11
C GLU A 277 -1.64 13.41 -10.71
N ILE A 278 -0.92 12.34 -10.33
CA ILE A 278 -0.28 12.25 -9.01
C ILE A 278 0.78 13.34 -8.79
N PHE A 279 1.39 13.84 -9.86
CA PHE A 279 2.41 14.89 -9.78
C PHE A 279 1.81 16.30 -9.66
N GLU A 280 0.50 16.44 -9.88
CA GLU A 280 -0.22 17.71 -9.85
C GLU A 280 -0.96 17.92 -8.51
N THR A 281 -0.85 17.00 -7.58
CA THR A 281 -1.57 16.99 -6.29
C THR A 281 -1.13 18.08 -5.31
N ALA A 282 -0.12 18.87 -5.62
CA ALA A 282 0.44 19.88 -4.74
C ALA A 282 -0.59 20.91 -4.21
N SER A 283 -1.75 21.05 -4.83
CA SER A 283 -2.80 21.96 -4.38
C SER A 283 -3.87 21.31 -3.50
N TRP A 284 -4.03 19.99 -3.52
CA TRP A 284 -5.13 19.25 -2.85
C TRP A 284 -6.55 19.82 -3.10
N ASP A 285 -6.65 20.78 -4.01
CA ASP A 285 -7.91 21.41 -4.40
C ASP A 285 -8.61 20.70 -5.56
N VAL A 286 -8.10 19.53 -5.94
CA VAL A 286 -8.68 18.70 -6.99
C VAL A 286 -10.00 18.10 -6.53
N THR A 287 -10.96 18.11 -7.41
CA THR A 287 -12.22 17.39 -7.24
C THR A 287 -11.90 15.91 -6.97
N ARG A 288 -12.60 15.32 -5.99
CA ARG A 288 -12.47 13.89 -5.68
C ARG A 288 -12.52 13.08 -6.96
N PHE A 289 -11.48 12.28 -7.15
CA PHE A 289 -11.30 11.38 -8.27
C PHE A 289 -11.37 9.93 -7.75
N ASP A 290 -12.19 9.10 -8.34
CA ASP A 290 -12.24 7.68 -8.07
C ASP A 290 -12.13 6.87 -9.38
N GLU A 291 -12.04 5.55 -9.27
CA GLU A 291 -11.92 4.67 -10.43
C GLU A 291 -12.99 4.95 -11.50
N MET A 292 -14.21 5.33 -11.08
CA MET A 292 -15.30 5.66 -12.00
C MET A 292 -15.08 6.96 -12.75
N ASP A 293 -14.61 7.98 -12.04
CA ASP A 293 -14.36 9.28 -12.66
C ASP A 293 -13.20 9.18 -13.63
N TYR A 294 -12.15 8.43 -13.26
CA TYR A 294 -11.04 8.16 -14.16
C TYR A 294 -11.48 7.38 -15.41
N PHE A 295 -12.31 6.39 -15.23
CA PHE A 295 -12.88 5.62 -16.33
C PHE A 295 -13.63 6.52 -17.32
N LYS A 296 -14.49 7.41 -16.85
CA LYS A 296 -15.19 8.39 -17.68
C LYS A 296 -14.23 9.33 -18.40
N LEU A 297 -13.24 9.85 -17.68
CA LEU A 297 -12.21 10.71 -18.24
C LEU A 297 -11.46 10.03 -19.38
N MET A 298 -11.05 8.77 -19.19
CA MET A 298 -10.35 8.01 -20.22
C MET A 298 -11.24 7.75 -21.46
N GLN A 299 -12.52 7.48 -21.27
CA GLN A 299 -13.45 7.36 -22.38
C GLN A 299 -13.61 8.69 -23.15
N GLU A 300 -13.69 9.80 -22.45
CA GLU A 300 -13.78 11.13 -23.07
C GLU A 300 -12.51 11.47 -23.85
N ARG A 301 -11.31 11.23 -23.28
CA ARG A 301 -10.02 11.43 -23.97
C ARG A 301 -9.92 10.63 -25.26
N ARG A 302 -10.35 9.37 -25.24
CA ARG A 302 -10.36 8.52 -26.45
C ARG A 302 -11.34 8.99 -27.49
N ALA A 303 -12.55 9.39 -27.07
CA ALA A 303 -13.52 9.96 -27.99
C ALA A 303 -12.99 11.22 -28.69
N LYS A 304 -12.07 11.94 -28.05
CA LYS A 304 -11.38 13.11 -28.61
C LYS A 304 -10.09 12.76 -29.36
N GLY A 305 -9.63 11.50 -29.33
CA GLY A 305 -8.36 11.08 -29.92
C GLY A 305 -7.13 11.56 -29.14
N GLU A 306 -7.26 11.81 -27.83
CA GLU A 306 -6.23 12.34 -26.93
C GLU A 306 -5.55 11.24 -26.09
N ALA A 307 -5.94 9.96 -26.24
CA ALA A 307 -5.42 8.80 -25.52
C ALA A 307 -5.05 7.65 -26.44
#